data_90b0db786631ad0e9a2126e7cfc65fb4
#
_entry.id   90b0db786631ad0e9a2126e7cfc65fb4
#
_cell.length_a   1.000
_cell.length_b   1.000
_cell.length_c   1.000
_cell.angle_alpha   90.00
_cell.angle_beta   90.00
_cell.angle_gamma   90.00
#
_symmetry.space_group_name_H-M   'P 1'
#
loop_
_entity.id
_entity.type
_entity.pdbx_description
1 polymer ?
#
loop_
_entity_poly.entity_id
_entity_poly.type
_entity_poly.pdbx_seq_one_letter_code
_entity_poly.pdbx_strand_id
1 'polypeptide(L)'
;SWNCPLYVGDSPTGPFTEMGPFISMDGTPFVPCDPCLFTDDDGRIYMYAFRGVDIPGREGEFISTVVGYELDRTNPVRVVNGPVTVIRQNTHANWWERQGGYNQDEEFGWVEGPHLLKHNGRYYIIYASPDTCTPNYCMAVYYSDEGPLTGFVCQKKNPLTYRIEGLVKGAGHGCVEHGPGNTLWAFYTIPARSTHEYERRIGMDLVDVDENGELFCPSGVTFTPQYIPSADTKKGAGENSTHELPVNTRYIPTASSFVAGREPHFSSDESPLTWWQPCDDDTEPTLTFGLKQGTYRVTASRVWWKEQGLDYAAGIVPGPFRYIIEGYNGKEWYTLLDRSDLDTDLNIDYCDFDAGICKAVRIRIVGWPKGITPGIVDFTVFGRRYVEGAE
;
A
#
# COMPACT_ATOMS: atom_id res chain seq x y z
N SER A 1 -0.78 26.31 -10.35
CA SER A 1 -0.22 25.53 -11.46
C SER A 1 0.78 24.52 -10.87
N TRP A 2 0.60 23.28 -11.19
CA TRP A 2 1.55 22.22 -10.84
C TRP A 2 2.82 22.50 -11.65
N ASN A 3 3.95 22.65 -10.98
CA ASN A 3 5.26 22.73 -11.62
C ASN A 3 6.02 21.47 -11.26
N CYS A 4 6.54 20.75 -12.25
CA CYS A 4 7.28 19.51 -12.05
C CYS A 4 8.65 19.61 -12.75
N PRO A 5 9.58 20.42 -12.22
CA PRO A 5 10.94 20.49 -12.75
C PRO A 5 11.72 19.23 -12.41
N LEU A 6 12.71 18.90 -13.24
CA LEU A 6 13.67 17.85 -12.95
C LEU A 6 14.71 18.35 -11.94
N TYR A 7 15.01 17.51 -10.94
CA TYR A 7 16.12 17.72 -10.01
C TYR A 7 17.13 16.57 -10.12
N VAL A 8 18.40 16.90 -10.01
CA VAL A 8 19.51 15.93 -10.06
C VAL A 8 20.37 16.07 -8.81
N GLY A 9 20.79 14.95 -8.25
CA GLY A 9 21.72 14.86 -7.12
C GLY A 9 22.67 13.68 -7.27
N ASP A 10 23.80 13.74 -6.60
CA ASP A 10 24.84 12.69 -6.59
C ASP A 10 24.46 11.52 -5.69
N SER A 11 23.43 11.68 -4.86
CA SER A 11 22.90 10.62 -3.99
C SER A 11 21.38 10.72 -3.87
N PRO A 12 20.69 9.62 -3.49
CA PRO A 12 19.22 9.64 -3.29
C PRO A 12 18.76 10.55 -2.14
N THR A 13 19.67 11.00 -1.29
CA THR A 13 19.40 11.96 -0.21
C THR A 13 19.81 13.39 -0.54
N GLY A 14 20.27 13.64 -1.77
CA GLY A 14 20.76 14.95 -2.24
C GLY A 14 22.18 15.31 -1.79
N PRO A 15 22.54 16.60 -1.84
CA PRO A 15 21.69 17.72 -2.25
C PRO A 15 21.23 17.66 -3.72
N PHE A 16 20.07 18.23 -4.02
CA PHE A 16 19.51 18.26 -5.36
C PHE A 16 19.63 19.63 -6.00
N THR A 17 19.94 19.64 -7.31
CA THR A 17 20.00 20.86 -8.14
C THR A 17 18.88 20.81 -9.17
N GLU A 18 18.11 21.88 -9.29
CA GLU A 18 17.06 22.03 -10.29
C GLU A 18 17.66 22.19 -11.69
N MET A 19 17.18 21.38 -12.62
CA MET A 19 17.52 21.45 -14.04
C MET A 19 16.49 22.24 -14.88
N GLY A 20 15.33 22.52 -14.30
CA GLY A 20 14.23 23.22 -14.96
C GLY A 20 13.12 22.32 -15.48
N PRO A 21 12.16 22.91 -16.24
CA PRO A 21 11.02 22.20 -16.79
C PRO A 21 11.43 21.29 -17.94
N PHE A 22 10.61 20.28 -18.20
CA PHE A 22 10.75 19.46 -19.41
C PHE A 22 10.42 20.27 -20.67
N ILE A 23 11.19 20.04 -21.74
CA ILE A 23 11.09 20.74 -23.01
C ILE A 23 10.77 19.72 -24.11
N SER A 24 9.66 19.91 -24.79
CA SER A 24 9.24 19.08 -25.92
C SER A 24 10.17 19.26 -27.15
N MET A 25 10.01 18.41 -28.18
CA MET A 25 10.84 18.45 -29.37
C MET A 25 10.72 19.77 -30.16
N ASP A 26 9.58 20.47 -30.04
CA ASP A 26 9.39 21.80 -30.67
C ASP A 26 9.94 22.96 -29.82
N GLY A 27 10.52 22.66 -28.65
CA GLY A 27 11.09 23.64 -27.75
C GLY A 27 10.10 24.21 -26.73
N THR A 28 8.86 23.73 -26.69
CA THR A 28 7.83 24.21 -25.75
C THR A 28 8.00 23.55 -24.38
N PRO A 29 8.04 24.30 -23.26
CA PRO A 29 7.99 23.73 -21.94
C PRO A 29 6.65 23.02 -21.67
N PHE A 30 6.70 21.88 -20.99
CA PHE A 30 5.50 21.16 -20.55
C PHE A 30 5.69 20.52 -19.17
N VAL A 31 4.58 20.19 -18.52
CA VAL A 31 4.56 19.53 -17.21
C VAL A 31 4.01 18.12 -17.43
N PRO A 32 4.83 17.08 -17.25
CA PRO A 32 4.33 15.72 -17.29
C PRO A 32 3.46 15.44 -16.05
N CYS A 33 2.44 14.60 -16.20
CA CYS A 33 1.63 14.10 -15.09
C CYS A 33 2.11 12.71 -14.71
N ASP A 34 2.38 12.47 -13.44
CA ASP A 34 2.90 11.22 -12.89
C ASP A 34 4.17 10.72 -13.63
N PRO A 35 5.22 11.51 -13.75
CA PRO A 35 6.38 11.10 -14.52
C PRO A 35 7.20 10.02 -13.81
N CYS A 36 7.57 8.98 -14.55
CA CYS A 36 8.58 8.00 -14.15
C CYS A 36 9.78 8.09 -15.10
N LEU A 37 10.98 8.17 -14.55
CA LEU A 37 12.23 8.14 -15.31
C LEU A 37 12.84 6.74 -15.28
N PHE A 38 13.41 6.34 -16.41
CA PHE A 38 14.11 5.08 -16.56
C PHE A 38 15.38 5.27 -17.37
N THR A 39 16.50 4.72 -16.90
CA THR A 39 17.75 4.65 -17.64
C THR A 39 18.01 3.22 -18.07
N ASP A 40 18.10 2.99 -19.36
CA ASP A 40 18.37 1.67 -19.93
C ASP A 40 19.87 1.30 -19.85
N ASP A 41 20.19 0.03 -20.07
CA ASP A 41 21.56 -0.51 -19.98
C ASP A 41 22.54 0.17 -20.95
N ASP A 42 22.04 0.71 -22.07
CA ASP A 42 22.85 1.45 -23.06
C ASP A 42 23.01 2.95 -22.68
N GLY A 43 22.48 3.35 -21.53
CA GLY A 43 22.53 4.71 -20.99
C GLY A 43 21.53 5.67 -21.64
N ARG A 44 20.57 5.22 -22.47
CA ARG A 44 19.44 6.05 -22.91
C ARG A 44 18.48 6.29 -21.75
N ILE A 45 17.92 7.49 -21.72
CA ILE A 45 17.01 7.92 -20.66
C ILE A 45 15.61 8.04 -21.25
N TYR A 46 14.65 7.46 -20.55
CA TYR A 46 13.24 7.50 -20.92
C TYR A 46 12.40 8.11 -19.82
N MET A 47 11.30 8.74 -20.20
CA MET A 47 10.27 9.22 -19.28
C MET A 47 8.92 8.65 -19.71
N TYR A 48 8.15 8.16 -18.76
CA TYR A 48 6.77 7.76 -18.98
C TYR A 48 5.86 8.67 -18.17
N ALA A 49 4.71 9.02 -18.74
CA ALA A 49 3.77 9.92 -18.05
C ALA A 49 2.33 9.64 -18.50
N PHE A 50 1.38 10.02 -17.65
CA PHE A 50 -0.02 10.07 -18.03
C PHE A 50 -0.25 11.17 -19.07
N ARG A 51 -1.16 10.91 -20.01
CA ARG A 51 -1.67 11.89 -20.96
C ARG A 51 -3.11 11.60 -21.33
N GLY A 52 -3.97 12.61 -21.22
CA GLY A 52 -5.29 12.60 -21.81
C GLY A 52 -5.21 12.86 -23.34
N VAL A 53 -5.97 12.11 -24.11
CA VAL A 53 -6.15 12.31 -25.56
C VAL A 53 -7.61 12.64 -25.82
N ASP A 54 -7.89 13.85 -26.26
CA ASP A 54 -9.24 14.34 -26.51
C ASP A 54 -10.00 13.43 -27.47
N ILE A 55 -11.28 13.22 -27.19
CA ILE A 55 -12.18 12.46 -28.04
C ILE A 55 -12.82 13.41 -29.05
N PRO A 56 -12.60 13.21 -30.38
CA PRO A 56 -13.18 14.08 -31.38
C PRO A 56 -14.69 14.18 -31.28
N GLY A 57 -15.20 15.40 -31.16
CA GLY A 57 -16.63 15.69 -31.06
C GLY A 57 -17.23 15.55 -29.64
N ARG A 58 -16.42 15.31 -28.64
CA ARG A 58 -16.82 15.22 -27.21
C ARG A 58 -15.99 16.21 -26.40
N GLU A 59 -16.42 17.46 -26.33
CA GLU A 59 -15.69 18.52 -25.63
C GLU A 59 -15.57 18.20 -24.14
N GLY A 60 -14.32 18.24 -23.63
CA GLY A 60 -13.98 17.92 -22.23
C GLY A 60 -13.86 16.44 -21.91
N GLU A 61 -14.14 15.54 -22.84
CA GLU A 61 -13.90 14.11 -22.69
C GLU A 61 -12.59 13.69 -23.35
N PHE A 62 -11.85 12.82 -22.69
CA PHE A 62 -10.59 12.28 -23.22
C PHE A 62 -10.42 10.81 -22.84
N ILE A 63 -9.57 10.13 -23.59
CA ILE A 63 -9.11 8.78 -23.29
C ILE A 63 -7.80 8.89 -22.53
N SER A 64 -7.69 8.24 -21.39
CA SER A 64 -6.44 8.18 -20.63
C SER A 64 -5.43 7.24 -21.32
N THR A 65 -4.19 7.70 -21.36
CA THR A 65 -3.08 6.97 -21.96
C THR A 65 -1.82 7.10 -21.12
N VAL A 66 -0.92 6.15 -21.24
CA VAL A 66 0.47 6.31 -20.84
C VAL A 66 1.30 6.54 -22.11
N VAL A 67 2.08 7.60 -22.08
CA VAL A 67 3.02 7.95 -23.17
C VAL A 67 4.46 7.84 -22.69
N GLY A 68 5.33 7.43 -23.59
CA GLY A 68 6.77 7.37 -23.38
C GLY A 68 7.51 8.41 -24.21
N TYR A 69 8.62 8.90 -23.68
CA TYR A 69 9.54 9.84 -24.30
C TYR A 69 10.97 9.33 -24.16
N GLU A 70 11.82 9.57 -25.16
CA GLU A 70 13.26 9.49 -25.00
C GLU A 70 13.82 10.87 -24.72
N LEU A 71 14.71 11.00 -23.74
CA LEU A 71 15.31 12.24 -23.30
C LEU A 71 16.77 12.33 -23.76
N ASP A 72 17.27 13.55 -23.91
CA ASP A 72 18.67 13.81 -24.22
C ASP A 72 19.56 13.36 -23.04
N ARG A 73 20.57 12.51 -23.33
CA ARG A 73 21.47 11.95 -22.32
C ARG A 73 22.30 13.02 -21.57
N THR A 74 22.57 14.12 -22.24
CA THR A 74 23.42 15.21 -21.69
C THR A 74 22.59 16.28 -21.04
N ASN A 75 21.31 16.39 -21.40
CA ASN A 75 20.37 17.33 -20.83
C ASN A 75 18.96 16.70 -20.72
N PRO A 76 18.71 15.89 -19.69
CA PRO A 76 17.52 15.06 -19.59
C PRO A 76 16.19 15.81 -19.37
N VAL A 77 16.19 17.12 -19.37
CA VAL A 77 14.93 17.90 -19.49
C VAL A 77 14.45 18.01 -20.93
N ARG A 78 15.27 17.66 -21.94
CA ARG A 78 14.91 17.77 -23.36
C ARG A 78 14.43 16.46 -23.93
N VAL A 79 13.27 16.48 -24.57
CA VAL A 79 12.74 15.34 -25.33
C VAL A 79 13.43 15.28 -26.68
N VAL A 80 13.95 14.11 -27.05
CA VAL A 80 14.55 13.83 -28.38
C VAL A 80 13.68 12.90 -29.24
N ASN A 81 12.75 12.14 -28.61
CA ASN A 81 11.78 11.31 -29.30
C ASN A 81 10.49 11.18 -28.46
N GLY A 82 9.33 11.16 -29.10
CA GLY A 82 8.02 11.03 -28.47
C GLY A 82 7.16 12.31 -28.55
N PRO A 83 5.94 12.29 -27.96
CA PRO A 83 5.37 11.20 -27.19
C PRO A 83 4.96 9.98 -28.04
N VAL A 84 5.27 8.79 -27.54
CA VAL A 84 4.78 7.52 -28.08
C VAL A 84 3.74 6.95 -27.12
N THR A 85 2.53 6.66 -27.59
CA THR A 85 1.52 5.99 -26.76
C THR A 85 1.93 4.54 -26.54
N VAL A 86 2.22 4.16 -25.30
CA VAL A 86 2.61 2.80 -24.90
C VAL A 86 1.47 2.03 -24.24
N ILE A 87 0.55 2.71 -23.57
CA ILE A 87 -0.71 2.15 -23.07
C ILE A 87 -1.85 3.09 -23.41
N ARG A 88 -2.96 2.52 -23.85
CA ARG A 88 -4.24 3.20 -24.03
C ARG A 88 -5.30 2.44 -23.26
N GLN A 89 -6.10 3.13 -22.45
CA GLN A 89 -7.20 2.49 -21.73
C GLN A 89 -8.08 1.64 -22.67
N ASN A 90 -8.52 0.49 -22.17
CA ASN A 90 -9.40 -0.41 -22.91
C ASN A 90 -10.38 -1.10 -21.95
N THR A 91 -11.42 -0.39 -21.56
CA THR A 91 -12.43 -0.84 -20.59
C THR A 91 -13.20 -2.08 -21.02
N HIS A 92 -13.31 -2.32 -22.32
CA HIS A 92 -13.99 -3.52 -22.83
C HIS A 92 -13.15 -4.80 -22.65
N ALA A 93 -11.83 -4.72 -22.83
CA ALA A 93 -10.92 -5.85 -22.64
C ALA A 93 -10.44 -5.96 -21.19
N ASN A 94 -10.21 -4.83 -20.54
CA ASN A 94 -9.59 -4.70 -19.22
C ASN A 94 -10.60 -4.21 -18.19
N TRP A 95 -11.34 -5.13 -17.57
CA TRP A 95 -12.39 -4.79 -16.61
C TRP A 95 -11.88 -3.95 -15.43
N TRP A 96 -10.61 -4.12 -15.03
CA TRP A 96 -9.98 -3.36 -13.93
C TRP A 96 -9.72 -1.89 -14.28
N GLU A 97 -9.79 -1.51 -15.55
CA GLU A 97 -9.66 -0.12 -15.98
C GLU A 97 -10.98 0.66 -15.86
N ARG A 98 -12.10 -0.02 -15.65
CA ARG A 98 -13.43 0.57 -15.58
C ARG A 98 -13.62 1.38 -14.32
N GLN A 99 -14.20 2.55 -14.43
CA GLN A 99 -14.60 3.39 -13.30
C GLN A 99 -15.71 2.77 -12.45
N GLY A 100 -16.00 3.43 -11.31
CA GLY A 100 -16.94 2.96 -10.31
C GLY A 100 -16.35 1.98 -9.32
N GLY A 101 -16.87 1.95 -8.09
CA GLY A 101 -16.30 1.21 -6.96
C GLY A 101 -16.19 -0.31 -7.11
N TYR A 102 -16.82 -0.88 -8.14
CA TYR A 102 -16.79 -2.30 -8.50
C TYR A 102 -16.47 -2.51 -9.99
N ASN A 103 -15.77 -1.56 -10.63
CA ASN A 103 -15.41 -1.62 -12.05
C ASN A 103 -16.60 -1.84 -13.01
N GLN A 104 -17.74 -1.19 -12.72
CA GLN A 104 -18.99 -1.42 -13.44
C GLN A 104 -19.20 -0.52 -14.66
N ASP A 105 -18.45 0.59 -14.78
CA ASP A 105 -18.60 1.53 -15.89
C ASP A 105 -17.77 1.08 -17.10
N GLU A 106 -18.40 0.47 -18.09
CA GLU A 106 -17.74 -0.03 -19.30
C GLU A 106 -17.35 1.08 -20.28
N GLU A 107 -17.97 2.24 -20.17
CA GLU A 107 -17.74 3.35 -21.10
C GLU A 107 -16.63 4.28 -20.62
N PHE A 108 -16.35 4.31 -19.32
CA PHE A 108 -15.38 5.21 -18.73
C PHE A 108 -14.31 4.48 -17.91
N GLY A 109 -13.06 4.76 -18.24
CA GLY A 109 -11.93 4.13 -17.58
C GLY A 109 -10.78 5.11 -17.38
N TRP A 110 -9.74 4.63 -16.65
CA TRP A 110 -8.56 5.43 -16.37
C TRP A 110 -7.30 4.58 -16.28
N VAL A 111 -6.19 5.10 -16.81
CA VAL A 111 -4.83 4.55 -16.66
C VAL A 111 -3.88 5.70 -16.32
N GLU A 112 -3.04 5.54 -15.30
CA GLU A 112 -2.14 6.58 -14.80
C GLU A 112 -0.92 5.98 -14.08
N GLY A 113 -0.05 6.82 -13.49
CA GLY A 113 1.02 6.42 -12.58
C GLY A 113 1.96 5.37 -13.14
N PRO A 114 2.52 5.54 -14.35
CA PRO A 114 3.38 4.52 -14.95
C PRO A 114 4.71 4.40 -14.20
N HIS A 115 5.19 3.16 -14.07
CA HIS A 115 6.54 2.84 -13.63
C HIS A 115 7.14 1.79 -14.55
N LEU A 116 8.37 2.00 -15.05
CA LEU A 116 9.05 1.01 -15.88
C LEU A 116 10.05 0.19 -15.05
N LEU A 117 9.93 -1.12 -15.16
CA LEU A 117 10.89 -2.11 -14.70
C LEU A 117 11.51 -2.83 -15.90
N LYS A 118 12.84 -3.04 -15.91
CA LYS A 118 13.49 -3.99 -16.81
C LYS A 118 13.96 -5.20 -16.00
N HIS A 119 13.48 -6.38 -16.36
CA HIS A 119 13.87 -7.62 -15.69
C HIS A 119 14.06 -8.75 -16.69
N ASN A 120 15.22 -9.43 -16.63
CA ASN A 120 15.60 -10.51 -17.53
C ASN A 120 15.48 -10.15 -19.03
N GLY A 121 15.79 -8.90 -19.39
CA GLY A 121 15.74 -8.41 -20.77
C GLY A 121 14.37 -7.94 -21.27
N ARG A 122 13.30 -8.17 -20.49
CA ARG A 122 11.94 -7.72 -20.78
C ARG A 122 11.64 -6.40 -20.07
N TYR A 123 10.91 -5.53 -20.72
CA TYR A 123 10.42 -4.26 -20.17
C TYR A 123 9.00 -4.44 -19.67
N TYR A 124 8.70 -3.96 -18.45
CA TYR A 124 7.37 -3.99 -17.86
C TYR A 124 6.95 -2.58 -17.49
N ILE A 125 5.79 -2.14 -17.97
CA ILE A 125 5.15 -0.92 -17.47
C ILE A 125 4.09 -1.34 -16.46
N ILE A 126 4.32 -1.00 -15.21
CA ILE A 126 3.35 -1.08 -14.14
C ILE A 126 2.58 0.23 -14.17
N TYR A 127 1.25 0.18 -14.17
CA TYR A 127 0.40 1.36 -14.18
C TYR A 127 -0.75 1.22 -13.20
N ALA A 128 -1.34 2.33 -12.81
CA ALA A 128 -2.45 2.36 -11.87
C ALA A 128 -3.79 2.56 -12.59
N SER A 129 -4.85 2.00 -12.01
CA SER A 129 -6.22 2.05 -12.56
C SER A 129 -7.24 1.62 -11.48
N PRO A 130 -8.53 2.01 -11.53
CA PRO A 130 -9.08 3.09 -12.34
C PRO A 130 -9.03 4.44 -11.62
N ASP A 131 -9.19 4.49 -10.30
CA ASP A 131 -9.33 5.75 -9.56
C ASP A 131 -8.81 5.62 -8.13
N THR A 132 -7.96 6.52 -7.77
CA THR A 132 -7.32 6.62 -6.45
C THR A 132 -8.31 6.78 -5.28
N CYS A 133 -9.52 7.25 -5.55
CA CYS A 133 -10.57 7.47 -4.54
C CYS A 133 -11.45 6.23 -4.32
N THR A 134 -11.23 5.15 -5.08
CA THR A 134 -12.09 3.97 -5.03
C THR A 134 -11.38 2.74 -4.46
N PRO A 135 -12.10 1.83 -3.78
CA PRO A 135 -11.49 0.65 -3.17
C PRO A 135 -10.90 -0.34 -4.17
N ASN A 136 -11.28 -0.25 -5.43
CA ASN A 136 -10.81 -1.10 -6.53
C ASN A 136 -9.58 -0.54 -7.26
N TYR A 137 -8.99 0.54 -6.76
CA TYR A 137 -7.71 1.03 -7.26
C TYR A 137 -6.66 -0.06 -7.19
N CYS A 138 -5.93 -0.28 -8.29
CA CYS A 138 -5.01 -1.40 -8.44
C CYS A 138 -3.82 -1.02 -9.32
N MET A 139 -2.83 -1.91 -9.38
CA MET A 139 -1.79 -1.89 -10.39
C MET A 139 -2.01 -2.99 -11.40
N ALA A 140 -1.72 -2.70 -12.67
CA ALA A 140 -1.72 -3.67 -13.75
C ALA A 140 -0.44 -3.50 -14.60
N VAL A 141 -0.20 -4.42 -15.53
CA VAL A 141 1.09 -4.54 -16.22
C VAL A 141 0.90 -4.72 -17.71
N TYR A 142 1.68 -3.96 -18.49
CA TYR A 142 2.01 -4.24 -19.88
C TYR A 142 3.48 -4.61 -19.97
N TYR A 143 3.85 -5.48 -20.90
CA TYR A 143 5.26 -5.84 -21.13
C TYR A 143 5.65 -5.77 -22.60
N SER A 144 6.94 -5.61 -22.84
CA SER A 144 7.54 -5.62 -24.19
C SER A 144 8.86 -6.39 -24.20
N ASP A 145 9.05 -7.21 -25.25
CA ASP A 145 10.32 -7.86 -25.57
C ASP A 145 11.08 -7.10 -26.68
N GLU A 146 10.49 -6.02 -27.24
CA GLU A 146 11.06 -5.28 -28.36
C GLU A 146 11.87 -4.06 -27.94
N GLY A 147 11.41 -3.37 -26.89
CA GLY A 147 12.09 -2.16 -26.40
C GLY A 147 11.23 -1.27 -25.49
N PRO A 148 11.83 -0.20 -24.97
CA PRO A 148 11.22 0.64 -23.95
C PRO A 148 10.07 1.51 -24.47
N LEU A 149 9.93 1.71 -25.78
CA LEU A 149 8.85 2.54 -26.37
C LEU A 149 7.95 1.76 -27.35
N THR A 150 8.20 0.49 -27.59
CA THR A 150 7.52 -0.28 -28.65
C THR A 150 7.12 -1.68 -28.16
N GLY A 151 6.15 -2.31 -28.84
CA GLY A 151 5.80 -3.72 -28.62
C GLY A 151 5.09 -4.04 -27.31
N PHE A 152 4.55 -3.06 -26.59
CA PHE A 152 3.86 -3.31 -25.33
C PHE A 152 2.53 -4.03 -25.53
N VAL A 153 2.37 -5.13 -24.79
CA VAL A 153 1.16 -5.94 -24.74
C VAL A 153 0.68 -6.12 -23.30
N CYS A 154 -0.62 -6.15 -23.10
CA CYS A 154 -1.22 -6.37 -21.79
C CYS A 154 -0.96 -7.81 -21.35
N GLN A 155 -0.43 -8.02 -20.14
CA GLN A 155 -0.27 -9.37 -19.61
C GLN A 155 -1.63 -9.99 -19.25
N LYS A 156 -1.70 -11.31 -19.23
CA LYS A 156 -2.95 -12.03 -18.95
C LYS A 156 -3.28 -12.06 -17.45
N LYS A 157 -2.25 -12.12 -16.61
CA LYS A 157 -2.39 -12.15 -15.14
C LYS A 157 -2.56 -10.74 -14.54
N ASN A 158 -3.48 -9.95 -15.10
CA ASN A 158 -3.86 -8.66 -14.58
C ASN A 158 -5.19 -8.72 -13.82
N PRO A 159 -5.39 -7.83 -12.84
CA PRO A 159 -4.43 -6.87 -12.29
C PRO A 159 -3.36 -7.54 -11.40
N LEU A 160 -2.19 -6.88 -11.27
CA LEU A 160 -1.06 -7.32 -10.43
C LEU A 160 -1.43 -7.26 -8.94
N THR A 161 -2.06 -6.14 -8.54
CA THR A 161 -2.57 -5.93 -7.19
C THR A 161 -4.04 -5.59 -7.27
N TYR A 162 -4.89 -6.32 -6.54
CA TYR A 162 -6.33 -6.04 -6.52
C TYR A 162 -6.96 -6.57 -5.24
N ARG A 163 -7.56 -5.67 -4.48
CA ARG A 163 -8.36 -6.01 -3.30
C ARG A 163 -9.32 -4.86 -3.00
N ILE A 164 -10.60 -5.15 -2.91
CA ILE A 164 -11.66 -4.16 -2.72
C ILE A 164 -12.22 -4.10 -1.30
N GLU A 165 -11.87 -5.07 -0.46
CA GLU A 165 -12.37 -5.19 0.91
C GLU A 165 -11.22 -5.43 1.89
N GLY A 166 -11.50 -5.18 3.17
CA GLY A 166 -10.56 -5.37 4.26
C GLY A 166 -9.71 -4.14 4.54
N LEU A 167 -8.72 -4.31 5.39
CA LEU A 167 -7.84 -3.22 5.84
C LEU A 167 -6.89 -2.74 4.75
N VAL A 168 -6.42 -3.65 3.90
CA VAL A 168 -5.57 -3.32 2.75
C VAL A 168 -6.42 -3.44 1.49
N LYS A 169 -6.81 -2.31 0.94
CA LYS A 169 -7.61 -2.18 -0.27
C LYS A 169 -7.16 -0.98 -1.09
N GLY A 170 -7.59 -0.87 -2.34
CA GLY A 170 -7.19 0.23 -3.20
C GLY A 170 -5.69 0.26 -3.44
N ALA A 171 -5.08 -0.91 -3.67
CA ALA A 171 -3.63 -1.13 -3.79
C ALA A 171 -3.10 -0.68 -5.15
N GLY A 172 -3.10 0.63 -5.41
CA GLY A 172 -2.70 1.23 -6.69
C GLY A 172 -1.55 2.22 -6.57
N HIS A 173 -1.22 2.86 -7.67
CA HIS A 173 -0.18 3.88 -7.84
C HIS A 173 1.13 3.55 -7.13
N GLY A 174 1.88 2.65 -7.72
CA GLY A 174 3.11 2.16 -7.13
C GLY A 174 4.12 1.71 -8.17
N CYS A 175 5.05 0.91 -7.74
CA CYS A 175 6.13 0.39 -8.57
C CYS A 175 6.39 -1.08 -8.27
N VAL A 176 7.15 -1.73 -9.14
CA VAL A 176 7.84 -3.00 -8.84
C VAL A 176 9.33 -2.75 -8.96
N GLU A 177 10.06 -3.08 -7.91
CA GLU A 177 11.49 -2.83 -7.82
C GLU A 177 12.28 -4.10 -7.47
N HIS A 178 13.56 -4.08 -7.84
CA HIS A 178 14.49 -5.12 -7.46
C HIS A 178 14.85 -4.99 -5.98
N GLY A 179 14.68 -6.08 -5.27
CA GLY A 179 15.11 -6.24 -3.89
C GLY A 179 16.37 -7.09 -3.75
N PRO A 180 16.89 -7.25 -2.53
CA PRO A 180 18.03 -8.11 -2.23
C PRO A 180 17.81 -9.53 -2.76
N GLY A 181 18.89 -10.20 -3.17
CA GLY A 181 18.83 -11.57 -3.68
C GLY A 181 18.12 -11.70 -5.04
N ASN A 182 18.03 -10.61 -5.82
CA ASN A 182 17.33 -10.54 -7.10
C ASN A 182 15.82 -10.88 -7.00
N THR A 183 15.22 -10.59 -5.85
CA THR A 183 13.78 -10.64 -5.66
C THR A 183 13.12 -9.42 -6.28
N LEU A 184 11.81 -9.51 -6.57
CA LEU A 184 10.99 -8.37 -7.01
C LEU A 184 9.97 -8.05 -5.93
N TRP A 185 9.71 -6.78 -5.71
CA TRP A 185 8.76 -6.29 -4.72
C TRP A 185 7.87 -5.20 -5.28
N ALA A 186 6.58 -5.38 -5.11
CA ALA A 186 5.59 -4.35 -5.38
C ALA A 186 5.48 -3.43 -4.17
N PHE A 187 5.54 -2.12 -4.41
CA PHE A 187 5.20 -1.08 -3.46
C PHE A 187 4.00 -0.32 -4.02
N TYR A 188 2.99 -0.09 -3.21
CA TYR A 188 1.76 0.54 -3.65
C TYR A 188 1.15 1.36 -2.52
N THR A 189 0.24 2.27 -2.86
CA THR A 189 -0.49 3.04 -1.86
C THR A 189 -1.72 2.31 -1.39
N ILE A 190 -2.08 2.49 -0.11
CA ILE A 190 -3.35 2.04 0.48
C ILE A 190 -3.99 3.19 1.25
N PRO A 191 -5.32 3.36 1.20
CA PRO A 191 -6.01 4.29 2.08
C PRO A 191 -5.82 3.85 3.54
N ALA A 192 -5.37 4.76 4.38
CA ALA A 192 -5.05 4.45 5.78
C ALA A 192 -5.85 5.28 6.79
N ARG A 193 -6.58 6.29 6.36
CA ARG A 193 -7.32 7.17 7.23
C ARG A 193 -8.80 6.83 7.27
N SER A 194 -9.35 6.73 8.47
CA SER A 194 -10.78 6.48 8.67
C SER A 194 -11.68 7.66 8.26
N THR A 195 -11.12 8.84 8.08
CA THR A 195 -11.87 10.08 7.80
C THR A 195 -11.43 10.81 6.53
N HIS A 196 -10.39 10.34 5.85
CA HIS A 196 -9.83 11.01 4.69
C HIS A 196 -9.24 10.01 3.69
N GLU A 197 -9.86 9.86 2.54
CA GLU A 197 -9.51 8.87 1.51
C GLU A 197 -8.16 9.09 0.84
N TYR A 198 -7.64 10.33 0.85
CA TYR A 198 -6.33 10.66 0.27
C TYR A 198 -5.15 10.44 1.23
N GLU A 199 -5.41 10.16 2.50
CA GLU A 199 -4.34 9.79 3.42
C GLU A 199 -3.95 8.34 3.18
N ARG A 200 -2.74 8.11 2.75
CA ARG A 200 -2.26 6.81 2.30
C ARG A 200 -1.03 6.35 3.06
N ARG A 201 -0.85 5.06 3.09
CA ARG A 201 0.37 4.38 3.55
C ARG A 201 0.91 3.50 2.43
N ILE A 202 2.11 3.00 2.61
CA ILE A 202 2.75 2.10 1.66
C ILE A 202 2.42 0.67 2.05
N GLY A 203 1.83 -0.06 1.09
CA GLY A 203 1.75 -1.51 1.12
C GLY A 203 2.92 -2.12 0.34
N MET A 204 3.27 -3.37 0.66
CA MET A 204 4.38 -4.08 0.05
C MET A 204 4.08 -5.57 -0.06
N ASP A 205 4.30 -6.15 -1.23
CA ASP A 205 4.19 -7.60 -1.47
C ASP A 205 5.31 -8.12 -2.37
N LEU A 206 5.67 -9.39 -2.19
CA LEU A 206 6.59 -10.09 -3.08
C LEU A 206 5.94 -10.26 -4.46
N VAL A 207 6.72 -10.03 -5.50
CA VAL A 207 6.36 -10.29 -6.89
C VAL A 207 7.21 -11.42 -7.43
N ASP A 208 6.60 -12.33 -8.16
CA ASP A 208 7.30 -13.39 -8.87
C ASP A 208 7.00 -13.31 -10.37
N VAL A 209 7.72 -14.10 -11.15
CA VAL A 209 7.62 -14.18 -12.62
C VAL A 209 7.24 -15.61 -12.99
N ASP A 210 6.16 -15.78 -13.75
CA ASP A 210 5.72 -17.09 -14.18
C ASP A 210 6.52 -17.62 -15.40
N GLU A 211 6.17 -18.81 -15.87
CA GLU A 211 6.82 -19.46 -17.02
C GLU A 211 6.65 -18.68 -18.35
N ASN A 212 5.69 -17.77 -18.44
CA ASN A 212 5.48 -16.90 -19.61
C ASN A 212 6.19 -15.54 -19.45
N GLY A 213 6.85 -15.32 -18.32
CA GLY A 213 7.44 -14.06 -17.95
C GLY A 213 6.44 -13.00 -17.53
N GLU A 214 5.25 -13.37 -17.07
CA GLU A 214 4.26 -12.44 -16.53
C GLU A 214 4.47 -12.22 -15.03
N LEU A 215 4.34 -10.98 -14.56
CA LEU A 215 4.46 -10.62 -13.14
C LEU A 215 3.19 -10.99 -12.39
N PHE A 216 3.34 -11.49 -11.18
CA PHE A 216 2.22 -11.74 -10.26
C PHE A 216 2.65 -11.64 -8.80
N CYS A 217 1.72 -11.31 -7.90
CA CYS A 217 1.94 -11.36 -6.46
C CYS A 217 1.48 -12.73 -5.94
N PRO A 218 2.38 -13.62 -5.50
CA PRO A 218 2.01 -14.97 -5.06
C PRO A 218 1.04 -14.99 -3.89
N SER A 219 1.18 -14.07 -2.93
CA SER A 219 0.29 -13.92 -1.78
C SER A 219 -0.92 -13.01 -2.06
N GLY A 220 -1.00 -12.41 -3.26
CA GLY A 220 -1.93 -11.32 -3.54
C GLY A 220 -1.61 -10.08 -2.69
N VAL A 221 -2.55 -9.16 -2.62
CA VAL A 221 -2.45 -8.00 -1.71
C VAL A 221 -2.76 -8.50 -0.30
N THR A 222 -1.75 -8.49 0.58
CA THR A 222 -1.85 -9.07 1.92
C THR A 222 -1.72 -8.03 3.03
N PHE A 223 -2.33 -8.32 4.18
CA PHE A 223 -2.17 -7.57 5.43
C PHE A 223 -1.52 -8.43 6.53
N THR A 224 -1.06 -9.63 6.20
CA THR A 224 -0.33 -10.51 7.13
C THR A 224 1.14 -10.10 7.18
N PRO A 225 1.83 -10.37 8.31
CA PRO A 225 3.25 -10.07 8.43
C PRO A 225 4.10 -10.76 7.38
N GLN A 226 5.06 -10.04 6.85
CA GLN A 226 6.04 -10.54 5.89
C GLN A 226 7.45 -10.20 6.39
N TYR A 227 8.43 -10.99 5.98
CA TYR A 227 9.82 -10.64 6.20
C TYR A 227 10.17 -9.41 5.35
N ILE A 228 10.90 -8.47 5.95
CA ILE A 228 11.42 -7.31 5.24
C ILE A 228 12.39 -7.78 4.15
N PRO A 229 12.38 -7.18 2.94
CA PRO A 229 13.33 -7.51 1.89
C PRO A 229 14.77 -7.49 2.39
N SER A 230 15.46 -8.61 2.28
CA SER A 230 16.85 -8.78 2.71
C SER A 230 17.56 -9.77 1.79
N ALA A 231 18.86 -9.94 1.98
CA ALA A 231 19.63 -10.94 1.23
C ALA A 231 19.15 -12.38 1.46
N ASP A 232 18.47 -12.61 2.60
CA ASP A 232 17.93 -13.92 2.97
C ASP A 232 16.49 -14.14 2.50
N THR A 233 15.85 -13.13 1.90
CA THR A 233 14.49 -13.24 1.36
C THR A 233 14.49 -14.21 0.18
N LYS A 234 13.65 -15.24 0.26
CA LYS A 234 13.50 -16.24 -0.78
C LYS A 234 12.47 -15.80 -1.81
N LYS A 235 12.56 -16.40 -3.00
CA LYS A 235 11.58 -16.22 -4.08
C LYS A 235 10.44 -17.21 -3.95
N GLY A 236 9.30 -16.85 -4.53
CA GLY A 236 8.14 -17.71 -4.69
C GLY A 236 7.05 -17.52 -3.66
N ALA A 237 5.93 -18.17 -3.92
CA ALA A 237 4.71 -18.01 -3.13
C ALA A 237 4.90 -18.37 -1.65
N GLY A 238 4.69 -17.40 -0.79
CA GLY A 238 4.72 -17.59 0.66
C GLY A 238 6.11 -17.77 1.27
N GLU A 239 7.19 -17.75 0.49
CA GLU A 239 8.54 -17.93 1.04
C GLU A 239 9.00 -16.74 1.89
N ASN A 240 8.44 -15.56 1.68
CA ASN A 240 8.66 -14.39 2.51
C ASN A 240 7.64 -14.23 3.66
N SER A 241 6.64 -15.08 3.73
CA SER A 241 5.63 -15.07 4.79
C SER A 241 6.21 -15.54 6.12
N THR A 242 5.85 -14.86 7.20
CA THR A 242 6.10 -15.36 8.57
C THR A 242 5.27 -16.58 8.91
N HIS A 243 4.26 -16.90 8.05
CA HIS A 243 3.22 -17.92 8.30
C HIS A 243 2.34 -17.62 9.52
N GLU A 244 2.41 -16.45 10.09
CA GLU A 244 1.54 -16.02 11.18
C GLU A 244 0.23 -15.46 10.60
N LEU A 245 -0.89 -15.90 11.17
CA LEU A 245 -2.23 -15.53 10.71
C LEU A 245 -2.92 -14.67 11.76
N PRO A 246 -3.86 -13.79 11.37
CA PRO A 246 -4.68 -13.07 12.32
C PRO A 246 -5.58 -14.07 13.09
N VAL A 247 -5.49 -14.07 14.41
CA VAL A 247 -6.20 -15.05 15.25
C VAL A 247 -7.45 -14.50 15.92
N ASN A 248 -7.68 -13.19 15.85
CA ASN A 248 -8.83 -12.52 16.47
C ASN A 248 -9.70 -11.71 15.49
N THR A 249 -9.42 -11.74 14.19
CA THR A 249 -10.20 -11.04 13.16
C THR A 249 -11.65 -11.49 13.17
N ARG A 250 -12.59 -10.54 13.07
CA ARG A 250 -14.04 -10.73 13.10
C ARG A 250 -14.58 -11.36 14.38
N TYR A 251 -13.78 -11.43 15.44
CA TYR A 251 -14.30 -11.77 16.75
C TYR A 251 -14.84 -10.52 17.43
N ILE A 252 -15.98 -10.65 18.11
CA ILE A 252 -16.57 -9.55 18.86
C ILE A 252 -15.89 -9.50 20.22
N PRO A 253 -15.07 -8.48 20.52
CA PRO A 253 -14.47 -8.34 21.83
C PRO A 253 -15.47 -7.79 22.85
N THR A 254 -15.14 -7.98 24.12
CA THR A 254 -15.71 -7.17 25.21
C THR A 254 -14.83 -5.94 25.44
N ALA A 255 -15.43 -4.84 25.86
CA ALA A 255 -14.73 -3.60 26.20
C ALA A 255 -15.07 -3.16 27.60
N SER A 256 -14.18 -2.36 28.24
CA SER A 256 -14.44 -1.67 29.47
C SER A 256 -15.62 -0.68 29.34
N SER A 257 -15.64 0.05 28.21
CA SER A 257 -16.70 0.97 27.84
C SER A 257 -16.73 1.20 26.33
N PHE A 258 -17.78 1.86 25.80
CA PHE A 258 -17.82 2.34 24.43
C PHE A 258 -18.88 3.43 24.23
N VAL A 259 -18.62 4.29 23.27
CA VAL A 259 -19.58 5.31 22.80
C VAL A 259 -20.53 4.67 21.80
N ALA A 260 -21.83 5.02 21.86
CA ALA A 260 -22.83 4.55 20.89
C ALA A 260 -22.41 4.90 19.44
N GLY A 261 -22.45 3.92 18.52
CA GLY A 261 -21.95 4.04 17.17
C GLY A 261 -20.42 3.83 17.06
N ARG A 262 -19.75 3.43 18.14
CA ARG A 262 -18.32 3.12 18.24
C ARG A 262 -18.10 1.84 19.06
N GLU A 263 -18.87 0.83 18.72
CA GLU A 263 -18.94 -0.44 19.42
C GLU A 263 -17.63 -1.23 19.31
N PRO A 264 -17.34 -2.13 20.25
CA PRO A 264 -16.08 -2.88 20.31
C PRO A 264 -15.77 -3.70 19.06
N HIS A 265 -16.78 -4.22 18.35
CA HIS A 265 -16.60 -5.04 17.16
C HIS A 265 -15.95 -4.27 16.00
N PHE A 266 -16.04 -2.94 15.97
CA PHE A 266 -15.37 -2.11 14.98
C PHE A 266 -13.84 -2.13 15.08
N SER A 267 -13.27 -2.63 16.17
CA SER A 267 -11.83 -2.84 16.27
C SER A 267 -11.32 -4.12 15.60
N SER A 268 -12.18 -4.89 14.92
CA SER A 268 -11.83 -6.17 14.31
C SER A 268 -12.72 -6.53 13.10
N ASP A 269 -13.40 -5.56 12.51
CA ASP A 269 -14.30 -5.75 11.36
C ASP A 269 -13.57 -5.62 10.00
N GLU A 270 -12.26 -5.40 10.03
CA GLU A 270 -11.40 -5.21 8.86
C GLU A 270 -11.75 -3.97 8.03
N SER A 271 -12.36 -2.95 8.64
CA SER A 271 -12.71 -1.69 7.99
C SER A 271 -11.85 -0.53 8.48
N PRO A 272 -11.14 0.20 7.61
CA PRO A 272 -10.41 1.41 7.99
C PRO A 272 -11.33 2.61 8.24
N LEU A 273 -12.66 2.47 8.03
CA LEU A 273 -13.64 3.55 8.16
C LEU A 273 -14.38 3.52 9.50
N THR A 274 -14.20 2.47 10.27
CA THR A 274 -14.84 2.24 11.56
C THR A 274 -13.80 2.15 12.67
N TRP A 275 -14.20 2.39 13.91
CA TRP A 275 -13.31 2.26 15.07
C TRP A 275 -14.09 2.07 16.35
N TRP A 276 -13.51 1.36 17.31
CA TRP A 276 -13.96 1.39 18.68
C TRP A 276 -13.48 2.66 19.39
N GLN A 277 -14.34 3.25 20.22
CA GLN A 277 -13.98 4.39 21.08
C GLN A 277 -14.56 4.18 22.46
N PRO A 278 -13.73 4.22 23.52
CA PRO A 278 -14.20 4.17 24.91
C PRO A 278 -14.95 5.45 25.28
N CYS A 279 -15.69 5.42 26.38
CA CYS A 279 -16.26 6.63 26.99
C CYS A 279 -15.15 7.55 27.53
N ASP A 280 -15.42 8.86 27.56
CA ASP A 280 -14.42 9.85 27.97
C ASP A 280 -14.00 9.73 29.46
N ASP A 281 -14.83 9.11 30.29
CA ASP A 281 -14.57 8.85 31.71
C ASP A 281 -13.89 7.49 31.98
N ASP A 282 -13.61 6.71 30.94
CA ASP A 282 -12.88 5.46 31.08
C ASP A 282 -11.38 5.74 31.25
N THR A 283 -10.88 5.47 32.42
CA THR A 283 -9.48 5.76 32.80
C THR A 283 -8.48 4.66 32.40
N GLU A 284 -8.99 3.48 32.03
CA GLU A 284 -8.19 2.34 31.59
C GLU A 284 -8.92 1.56 30.48
N PRO A 285 -9.07 2.19 29.30
CA PRO A 285 -9.79 1.57 28.19
C PRO A 285 -9.20 0.23 27.80
N THR A 286 -10.04 -0.80 27.73
CA THR A 286 -9.62 -2.17 27.53
C THR A 286 -10.51 -2.89 26.52
N LEU A 287 -9.90 -3.58 25.55
CA LEU A 287 -10.57 -4.54 24.66
C LEU A 287 -10.07 -5.96 24.96
N THR A 288 -10.99 -6.91 25.10
CA THR A 288 -10.67 -8.32 25.39
C THR A 288 -11.29 -9.24 24.35
N PHE A 289 -10.46 -10.05 23.67
CA PHE A 289 -10.85 -11.04 22.69
C PHE A 289 -10.69 -12.44 23.25
N GLY A 290 -11.78 -13.17 23.38
CA GLY A 290 -11.75 -14.61 23.65
C GLY A 290 -11.42 -15.37 22.35
N LEU A 291 -10.38 -16.16 22.35
CA LEU A 291 -9.96 -16.96 21.20
C LEU A 291 -10.76 -18.28 21.17
N LYS A 292 -11.96 -18.22 20.58
CA LYS A 292 -13.03 -19.23 20.73
C LYS A 292 -12.72 -20.63 20.23
N GLN A 293 -11.69 -20.82 19.41
CA GLN A 293 -11.41 -22.12 18.79
C GLN A 293 -10.25 -22.88 19.45
N GLY A 294 -9.86 -22.50 20.65
CA GLY A 294 -8.82 -23.21 21.40
C GLY A 294 -7.71 -22.33 21.96
N THR A 295 -6.53 -22.90 22.01
CA THR A 295 -5.31 -22.22 22.46
C THR A 295 -4.49 -21.82 21.26
N TYR A 296 -3.87 -20.65 21.32
CA TYR A 296 -3.05 -20.10 20.25
C TYR A 296 -1.65 -19.73 20.78
N ARG A 297 -0.67 -19.95 19.93
CA ARG A 297 0.67 -19.40 20.07
C ARG A 297 0.66 -18.09 19.31
N VAL A 298 0.78 -16.98 20.01
CA VAL A 298 0.80 -15.62 19.44
C VAL A 298 2.20 -15.04 19.51
N THR A 299 2.60 -14.29 18.50
CA THR A 299 3.98 -13.82 18.31
C THR A 299 4.09 -12.36 17.87
N ALA A 300 2.99 -11.76 17.44
CA ALA A 300 3.00 -10.38 16.98
C ALA A 300 1.61 -9.73 17.14
N SER A 301 1.60 -8.42 17.08
CA SER A 301 0.38 -7.63 17.06
C SER A 301 0.50 -6.42 16.15
N ARG A 302 -0.64 -5.95 15.69
CA ARG A 302 -0.81 -4.67 15.01
C ARG A 302 -1.93 -3.90 15.68
N VAL A 303 -1.67 -2.67 16.07
CA VAL A 303 -2.67 -1.72 16.55
C VAL A 303 -2.74 -0.57 15.55
N TRP A 304 -3.93 -0.31 15.02
CA TRP A 304 -4.21 0.82 14.15
C TRP A 304 -5.08 1.82 14.91
N TRP A 305 -4.48 2.95 15.25
CA TRP A 305 -5.12 3.99 16.02
C TRP A 305 -6.02 4.87 15.16
N LYS A 306 -7.12 5.31 15.72
CA LYS A 306 -7.94 6.37 15.14
C LYS A 306 -7.19 7.69 15.26
N GLU A 307 -6.86 8.27 14.12
CA GLU A 307 -6.27 9.60 14.07
C GLU A 307 -7.31 10.66 14.46
N GLN A 308 -6.95 11.47 15.43
CA GLN A 308 -7.82 12.54 15.94
C GLN A 308 -7.01 13.82 16.12
N GLY A 309 -7.58 14.94 15.65
CA GLY A 309 -6.99 16.24 15.85
C GLY A 309 -5.63 16.43 15.16
N LEU A 310 -5.31 15.57 14.18
CA LEU A 310 -4.08 15.69 13.42
C LEU A 310 -4.19 16.83 12.39
N ASP A 311 -3.19 17.67 12.37
CA ASP A 311 -2.94 18.62 11.29
C ASP A 311 -1.44 18.63 10.99
N TYR A 312 -1.03 17.72 10.13
CA TYR A 312 0.38 17.58 9.76
C TYR A 312 0.93 18.84 9.06
N ALA A 313 0.10 19.58 8.34
CA ALA A 313 0.49 20.82 7.69
C ALA A 313 0.79 21.92 8.71
N ALA A 314 0.07 21.92 9.86
CA ALA A 314 0.33 22.82 10.98
C ALA A 314 1.36 22.23 11.97
N GLY A 315 1.88 21.03 11.73
CA GLY A 315 2.80 20.33 12.63
C GLY A 315 2.14 19.80 13.91
N ILE A 316 0.82 19.63 13.90
CA ILE A 316 0.09 19.12 15.07
C ILE A 316 0.08 17.59 15.01
N VAL A 317 0.88 16.99 15.87
CA VAL A 317 0.95 15.56 16.12
C VAL A 317 0.49 15.33 17.56
N PRO A 318 -0.57 14.53 17.81
CA PRO A 318 -1.14 14.41 19.14
C PRO A 318 -0.22 13.68 20.14
N GLY A 319 0.84 13.06 19.68
CA GLY A 319 1.78 12.28 20.48
C GLY A 319 1.38 10.81 20.62
N PRO A 320 2.18 10.00 21.34
CA PRO A 320 1.99 8.56 21.33
C PRO A 320 0.78 8.11 22.13
N PHE A 321 0.15 7.03 21.65
CA PHE A 321 -0.73 6.19 22.46
C PHE A 321 0.09 5.11 23.14
N ARG A 322 -0.09 4.95 24.46
CA ARG A 322 0.63 3.97 25.27
C ARG A 322 -0.28 2.84 25.68
N TYR A 323 0.18 1.61 25.56
CA TYR A 323 -0.66 0.44 25.78
C TYR A 323 0.12 -0.78 26.23
N ILE A 324 -0.59 -1.77 26.73
CA ILE A 324 -0.05 -3.08 27.12
C ILE A 324 -0.94 -4.15 26.48
N ILE A 325 -0.31 -5.14 25.86
CA ILE A 325 -1.01 -6.33 25.36
C ILE A 325 -0.71 -7.50 26.28
N GLU A 326 -1.77 -8.19 26.68
CA GLU A 326 -1.69 -9.31 27.61
C GLU A 326 -2.39 -10.54 27.02
N GLY A 327 -1.82 -11.71 27.31
CA GLY A 327 -2.37 -13.02 27.01
C GLY A 327 -2.95 -13.69 28.26
N TYR A 328 -4.07 -14.42 28.10
CA TYR A 328 -4.65 -15.24 29.14
C TYR A 328 -4.37 -16.72 28.87
N ASN A 329 -3.64 -17.39 29.75
CA ASN A 329 -3.26 -18.80 29.59
C ASN A 329 -4.32 -19.80 30.07
N GLY A 330 -5.44 -19.31 30.60
CA GLY A 330 -6.50 -20.13 31.21
C GLY A 330 -6.49 -20.09 32.73
N LYS A 331 -5.48 -19.45 33.35
CA LYS A 331 -5.35 -19.26 34.80
C LYS A 331 -5.15 -17.80 35.17
N GLU A 332 -4.25 -17.12 34.46
CA GLU A 332 -3.85 -15.73 34.75
C GLU A 332 -3.55 -14.97 33.46
N TRP A 333 -3.62 -13.64 33.55
CA TRP A 333 -3.16 -12.70 32.53
C TRP A 333 -1.66 -12.46 32.73
N TYR A 334 -0.92 -12.38 31.62
CA TYR A 334 0.50 -12.04 31.60
C TYR A 334 0.82 -11.14 30.40
N THR A 335 1.83 -10.30 30.54
CA THR A 335 2.23 -9.35 29.53
C THR A 335 2.87 -10.08 28.34
N LEU A 336 2.36 -9.80 27.12
CA LEU A 336 2.95 -10.18 25.85
C LEU A 336 3.81 -9.05 25.28
N LEU A 337 3.31 -7.82 25.36
CA LEU A 337 3.98 -6.63 24.86
C LEU A 337 3.67 -5.46 25.79
N ASP A 338 4.70 -4.72 26.19
CA ASP A 338 4.59 -3.48 26.97
C ASP A 338 5.07 -2.30 26.13
N ARG A 339 4.16 -1.39 25.84
CA ARG A 339 4.39 -0.12 25.14
C ARG A 339 3.99 1.07 26.02
N SER A 340 4.06 0.91 27.34
CA SER A 340 3.71 1.95 28.29
C SER A 340 4.68 3.14 28.32
N ASP A 341 5.89 2.94 27.80
CA ASP A 341 6.93 3.97 27.67
C ASP A 341 7.09 4.52 26.24
N LEU A 342 6.19 4.16 25.32
CA LEU A 342 6.25 4.63 23.92
C LEU A 342 6.25 6.16 23.89
N ASP A 343 7.21 6.73 23.14
CA ASP A 343 7.41 8.17 22.95
C ASP A 343 7.22 8.62 21.50
N THR A 344 7.08 7.68 20.58
CA THR A 344 6.91 7.91 19.15
C THR A 344 5.43 7.80 18.77
N ASP A 345 4.93 8.77 18.02
CA ASP A 345 3.58 8.73 17.47
C ASP A 345 3.53 7.79 16.26
N LEU A 346 2.83 6.68 16.41
CA LEU A 346 2.63 5.66 15.38
C LEU A 346 1.14 5.47 15.15
N ASN A 347 0.66 5.84 13.98
CA ASN A 347 -0.73 5.59 13.58
C ASN A 347 -1.01 4.08 13.47
N ILE A 348 -0.05 3.32 12.93
CA ILE A 348 -0.06 1.87 12.89
C ILE A 348 1.19 1.37 13.60
N ASP A 349 1.01 0.65 14.69
CA ASP A 349 2.11 0.06 15.47
C ASP A 349 2.08 -1.47 15.31
N TYR A 350 3.05 -2.02 14.59
CA TYR A 350 3.28 -3.45 14.47
C TYR A 350 4.49 -3.84 15.31
N CYS A 351 4.33 -4.84 16.16
CA CYS A 351 5.39 -5.35 17.02
C CYS A 351 5.41 -6.87 17.04
N ASP A 352 6.60 -7.45 16.87
CA ASP A 352 6.89 -8.82 17.24
C ASP A 352 7.21 -8.91 18.72
N PHE A 353 6.89 -10.04 19.34
CA PHE A 353 7.21 -10.34 20.74
C PHE A 353 7.45 -11.84 20.96
N ASP A 354 8.03 -12.18 22.11
CA ASP A 354 8.21 -13.57 22.51
C ASP A 354 6.90 -14.32 22.57
N ALA A 355 6.90 -15.53 21.99
CA ALA A 355 5.70 -16.31 21.80
C ALA A 355 4.95 -16.58 23.12
N GLY A 356 3.69 -16.17 23.14
CA GLY A 356 2.76 -16.45 24.24
C GLY A 356 1.71 -17.51 23.88
N ILE A 357 1.39 -18.40 24.83
CA ILE A 357 0.34 -19.41 24.67
C ILE A 357 -0.92 -18.93 25.37
N CYS A 358 -1.95 -18.53 24.61
CA CYS A 358 -3.15 -17.91 25.16
C CYS A 358 -4.47 -18.43 24.61
N LYS A 359 -5.51 -18.31 25.45
CA LYS A 359 -6.93 -18.57 25.15
C LYS A 359 -7.73 -17.28 24.95
N ALA A 360 -7.17 -16.16 25.40
CA ALA A 360 -7.69 -14.82 25.19
C ALA A 360 -6.53 -13.84 25.12
N VAL A 361 -6.76 -12.71 24.48
CA VAL A 361 -5.83 -11.56 24.43
C VAL A 361 -6.59 -10.31 24.77
N ARG A 362 -5.90 -9.35 25.38
CA ARG A 362 -6.46 -8.01 25.62
C ARG A 362 -5.42 -6.93 25.37
N ILE A 363 -5.90 -5.77 24.94
CA ILE A 363 -5.16 -4.52 24.92
C ILE A 363 -5.71 -3.59 25.97
N ARG A 364 -4.82 -3.03 26.80
CA ARG A 364 -5.13 -1.97 27.76
C ARG A 364 -4.45 -0.69 27.35
N ILE A 365 -5.19 0.39 27.19
CA ILE A 365 -4.64 1.71 26.88
C ILE A 365 -4.29 2.37 28.20
N VAL A 366 -3.01 2.69 28.41
CA VAL A 366 -2.48 3.22 29.66
C VAL A 366 -2.04 4.68 29.57
N GLY A 367 -2.06 5.26 28.37
CA GLY A 367 -1.77 6.67 28.17
C GLY A 367 -2.10 7.17 26.78
N TRP A 368 -2.52 8.41 26.67
CA TRP A 368 -2.83 9.09 25.42
C TRP A 368 -2.68 10.61 25.58
N PRO A 369 -2.60 11.37 24.47
CA PRO A 369 -2.44 12.82 24.52
C PRO A 369 -3.62 13.51 25.21
N LYS A 370 -3.33 14.57 25.94
CA LYS A 370 -4.36 15.35 26.63
C LYS A 370 -5.34 15.98 25.65
N GLY A 371 -6.63 15.84 25.93
CA GLY A 371 -7.72 16.40 25.09
C GLY A 371 -8.08 15.51 23.88
N ILE A 372 -7.53 14.31 23.82
CA ILE A 372 -7.85 13.29 22.81
C ILE A 372 -8.49 12.10 23.51
N THR A 373 -9.57 11.55 22.93
CA THR A 373 -10.11 10.27 23.34
C THR A 373 -9.51 9.20 22.44
N PRO A 374 -8.86 8.16 22.99
CA PRO A 374 -8.26 7.12 22.16
C PRO A 374 -9.33 6.34 21.38
N GLY A 375 -8.98 5.85 20.21
CA GLY A 375 -9.83 4.99 19.41
C GLY A 375 -8.98 3.98 18.65
N ILE A 376 -9.50 2.77 18.48
CA ILE A 376 -8.83 1.70 17.77
C ILE A 376 -9.63 1.35 16.52
N VAL A 377 -9.02 1.58 15.34
CA VAL A 377 -9.54 1.17 14.03
C VAL A 377 -9.41 -0.33 13.86
N ASP A 378 -8.23 -0.87 14.19
CA ASP A 378 -7.98 -2.30 14.14
C ASP A 378 -7.02 -2.73 15.26
N PHE A 379 -7.34 -3.84 15.89
CA PHE A 379 -6.43 -4.56 16.77
C PHE A 379 -6.36 -6.01 16.32
N THR A 380 -5.25 -6.36 15.69
CA THR A 380 -4.99 -7.72 15.22
C THR A 380 -3.83 -8.33 16.00
N VAL A 381 -4.02 -9.56 16.45
CA VAL A 381 -2.97 -10.41 17.03
C VAL A 381 -2.67 -11.53 16.03
N PHE A 382 -1.39 -11.76 15.78
CA PHE A 382 -0.92 -12.77 14.82
C PHE A 382 -0.34 -13.98 15.56
N GLY A 383 -0.58 -15.15 14.97
CA GLY A 383 -0.12 -16.39 15.53
C GLY A 383 -0.68 -17.61 14.84
N ARG A 384 -0.61 -18.74 15.53
CA ARG A 384 -1.10 -20.04 15.05
C ARG A 384 -1.84 -20.78 16.15
N ARG A 385 -2.72 -21.68 15.73
CA ARG A 385 -3.34 -22.60 16.68
C ARG A 385 -2.25 -23.45 17.36
N TYR A 386 -2.28 -23.46 18.68
CA TYR A 386 -1.38 -24.29 19.47
C TYR A 386 -1.99 -25.67 19.70
N VAL A 387 -1.21 -26.72 19.40
CA VAL A 387 -1.53 -28.12 19.71
C VAL A 387 -0.36 -28.64 20.53
N GLU A 388 -0.64 -29.08 21.74
CA GLU A 388 0.40 -29.60 22.63
C GLU A 388 1.07 -30.84 22.00
N GLY A 389 2.41 -30.80 21.89
CA GLY A 389 3.20 -31.87 21.27
C GLY A 389 3.29 -31.85 19.75
N ALA A 390 2.75 -30.85 19.07
CA ALA A 390 3.03 -30.56 17.67
C ALA A 390 4.01 -29.37 17.58
N GLU A 391 5.25 -29.65 17.14
CA GLU A 391 6.20 -28.61 16.74
C GLU A 391 5.99 -28.21 15.27
#